data_3cf591ae7e225c73834ceb5dc7076703
#
_entry.id   3cf591ae7e225c73834ceb5dc7076703
#
_cell.length_a   1.000
_cell.length_b   1.000
_cell.length_c   1.000
_cell.angle_alpha   90.00
_cell.angle_beta   90.00
_cell.angle_gamma   90.00
#
_symmetry.space_group_name_H-M   'P 1'
#
loop_
_entity.id
_entity.type
_entity.pdbx_description
1 polymer ?
#
loop_
_entity_poly.entity_id
_entity_poly.type
_entity_poly.pdbx_seq_one_letter_code
_entity_poly.pdbx_strand_id
1 'polypeptide(L)'
;MKKFIIVIIIFLFIAYFTALVVPVDPDERRAGTRLSGDFAENQDPDWAGWQDRRKLYLQTRTLYLIPHSITVVGWIRNGGLYVGCRHCATKYWPKNVERDNSVIIRIDGELYRRLAFKLSDEERRVALELDDAEPLPDVA
;
A
#
# COMPACT_ATOMS: atom_id res chain seq x y z
N MET A 1 14.93 27.62 29.70
CA MET A 1 14.97 27.26 28.26
C MET A 1 15.43 25.83 28.01
N LYS A 2 16.63 25.38 28.47
CA LYS A 2 17.14 24.01 28.21
C LYS A 2 16.19 22.88 28.64
N LYS A 3 15.57 22.95 29.81
CA LYS A 3 14.62 21.92 30.28
C LYS A 3 13.36 21.84 29.41
N PHE A 4 12.88 22.97 28.91
CA PHE A 4 11.71 23.02 28.02
C PHE A 4 12.00 22.38 26.66
N ILE A 5 13.18 22.63 26.10
CA ILE A 5 13.64 22.00 24.84
C ILE A 5 13.72 20.48 24.99
N ILE A 6 14.27 19.99 26.11
CA ILE A 6 14.38 18.54 26.38
C ILE A 6 13.00 17.90 26.43
N VAL A 7 12.03 18.52 27.07
CA VAL A 7 10.65 18.00 27.15
C VAL A 7 10.03 17.91 25.75
N ILE A 8 10.21 18.92 24.91
CA ILE A 8 9.70 18.89 23.52
C ILE A 8 10.35 17.75 22.73
N ILE A 9 11.66 17.58 22.83
CA ILE A 9 12.38 16.50 22.13
C ILE A 9 11.84 15.13 22.56
N ILE A 10 11.67 14.90 23.86
CA ILE A 10 11.12 13.66 24.39
C ILE A 10 9.71 13.41 23.85
N PHE A 11 8.86 14.43 23.85
CA PHE A 11 7.49 14.36 23.34
C PHE A 11 7.48 13.98 21.83
N LEU A 12 8.31 14.64 21.03
CA LEU A 12 8.44 14.33 19.60
C LEU A 12 8.94 12.90 19.36
N PHE A 13 9.89 12.44 20.18
CA PHE A 13 10.38 11.05 20.13
C PHE A 13 9.26 10.05 20.45
N ILE A 14 8.49 10.29 21.51
CA ILE A 14 7.36 9.43 21.87
C ILE A 14 6.32 9.42 20.74
N ALA A 15 5.95 10.57 20.21
CA ALA A 15 5.00 10.67 19.10
C ALA A 15 5.48 9.92 17.84
N TYR A 16 6.75 10.03 17.51
CA TYR A 16 7.35 9.32 16.38
C TYR A 16 7.32 7.79 16.59
N PHE A 17 7.76 7.31 17.75
CA PHE A 17 7.71 5.88 18.06
C PHE A 17 6.28 5.34 18.11
N THR A 18 5.34 6.11 18.64
CA THR A 18 3.92 5.75 18.61
C THR A 18 3.42 5.56 17.17
N ALA A 19 3.78 6.47 16.26
CA ALA A 19 3.40 6.38 14.85
C ALA A 19 4.01 5.16 14.13
N LEU A 20 5.17 4.66 14.58
CA LEU A 20 5.80 3.46 14.05
C LEU A 20 5.14 2.16 14.50
N VAL A 21 4.63 2.13 15.73
CA VAL A 21 4.25 0.88 16.42
C VAL A 21 2.74 0.71 16.49
N VAL A 22 2.01 1.78 16.78
CA VAL A 22 0.56 1.72 16.97
C VAL A 22 -0.13 1.55 15.62
N PRO A 23 -0.88 0.45 15.42
CA PRO A 23 -1.64 0.26 14.20
C PRO A 23 -2.83 1.22 14.16
N VAL A 24 -2.97 1.91 13.04
CA VAL A 24 -4.15 2.70 12.70
C VAL A 24 -4.55 2.30 11.29
N ASP A 25 -5.60 1.49 11.20
CA ASP A 25 -6.08 1.02 9.92
C ASP A 25 -6.67 2.15 9.08
N PRO A 26 -6.49 2.10 7.76
CA PRO A 26 -7.09 3.08 6.88
C PRO A 26 -8.61 2.89 6.83
N ASP A 27 -9.31 3.99 6.81
CA ASP A 27 -10.72 4.06 6.42
C ASP A 27 -10.82 4.44 4.93
N GLU A 28 -11.96 4.23 4.29
CA GLU A 28 -12.14 4.38 2.83
C GLU A 28 -11.53 5.68 2.26
N ARG A 29 -11.55 6.76 3.01
CA ARG A 29 -11.04 8.08 2.60
C ARG A 29 -9.86 8.59 3.42
N ARG A 30 -9.50 7.89 4.49
CA ARG A 30 -8.42 8.31 5.39
C ARG A 30 -7.30 7.30 5.35
N ALA A 31 -6.09 7.80 5.18
CA ALA A 31 -4.91 6.98 5.32
C ALA A 31 -4.71 6.58 6.78
N GLY A 32 -4.23 5.36 6.97
CA GLY A 32 -3.77 4.86 8.26
C GLY A 32 -2.25 4.89 8.37
N THR A 33 -1.75 4.28 9.44
CA THR A 33 -0.34 4.04 9.67
C THR A 33 -0.02 2.57 9.43
N ARG A 34 0.39 1.83 10.46
CA ARG A 34 0.61 0.40 10.40
C ARG A 34 -0.72 -0.35 10.30
N LEU A 35 -0.78 -1.35 9.40
CA LEU A 35 -1.92 -2.25 9.35
C LEU A 35 -1.95 -3.15 10.58
N SER A 36 -3.16 -3.37 11.13
CA SER A 36 -3.42 -4.39 12.15
C SER A 36 -3.55 -5.77 11.51
N GLY A 37 -3.34 -6.82 12.29
CA GLY A 37 -3.50 -8.21 11.87
C GLY A 37 -2.22 -9.02 12.01
N ASP A 38 -2.34 -10.32 11.83
CA ASP A 38 -1.25 -11.27 11.86
C ASP A 38 -0.78 -11.60 10.45
N PHE A 39 0.49 -11.93 10.33
CA PHE A 39 1.01 -12.40 9.05
C PHE A 39 0.50 -13.81 8.78
N ALA A 40 0.00 -14.03 7.56
CA ALA A 40 -0.38 -15.35 7.10
C ALA A 40 0.78 -16.34 7.23
N GLU A 41 0.48 -17.56 7.68
CA GLU A 41 1.48 -18.64 7.76
C GLU A 41 1.99 -18.98 6.36
N ASN A 42 1.06 -19.13 5.40
CA ASN A 42 1.39 -19.26 3.99
C ASN A 42 1.44 -17.88 3.34
N GLN A 43 2.64 -17.38 3.09
CA GLN A 43 2.83 -16.10 2.42
C GLN A 43 2.58 -16.14 0.91
N ASP A 44 2.34 -17.31 0.32
CA ASP A 44 2.06 -17.48 -1.11
C ASP A 44 0.78 -18.31 -1.33
N PRO A 45 -0.38 -17.78 -0.93
CA PRO A 45 -1.65 -18.48 -1.06
C PRO A 45 -2.09 -18.57 -2.52
N ASP A 46 -2.97 -19.51 -2.80
CA ASP A 46 -3.65 -19.61 -4.09
C ASP A 46 -4.69 -18.49 -4.20
N TRP A 47 -4.44 -17.56 -5.10
CA TRP A 47 -5.33 -16.43 -5.39
C TRP A 47 -6.41 -16.77 -6.44
N ALA A 48 -6.58 -18.03 -6.87
CA ALA A 48 -7.47 -18.42 -7.97
C ALA A 48 -8.93 -17.94 -7.81
N GLY A 49 -9.40 -17.75 -6.57
CA GLY A 49 -10.72 -17.19 -6.27
C GLY A 49 -10.83 -15.66 -6.35
N TRP A 50 -9.74 -14.95 -6.71
CA TRP A 50 -9.65 -13.48 -6.67
C TRP A 50 -9.72 -12.82 -8.06
N GLN A 51 -10.56 -13.32 -8.93
CA GLN A 51 -10.70 -12.81 -10.30
C GLN A 51 -11.43 -11.46 -10.33
N ASP A 52 -12.33 -11.20 -9.37
CA ASP A 52 -13.07 -9.95 -9.29
C ASP A 52 -12.28 -8.86 -8.54
N ARG A 53 -12.57 -7.61 -8.89
CA ARG A 53 -12.01 -6.45 -8.19
C ARG A 53 -12.51 -6.40 -6.75
N ARG A 54 -11.59 -6.42 -5.80
CA ARG A 54 -11.88 -6.38 -4.36
C ARG A 54 -11.14 -5.25 -3.66
N LYS A 55 -11.70 -4.76 -2.57
CA LYS A 55 -10.99 -3.85 -1.67
C LYS A 55 -9.92 -4.64 -0.91
N LEU A 56 -8.73 -4.09 -0.84
CA LEU A 56 -7.66 -4.54 0.02
C LEU A 56 -6.96 -3.34 0.66
N TYR A 57 -6.13 -3.60 1.65
CA TYR A 57 -5.35 -2.55 2.30
C TYR A 57 -3.89 -2.70 1.91
N LEU A 58 -3.29 -1.58 1.53
CA LEU A 58 -1.88 -1.52 1.11
C LEU A 58 -1.12 -0.63 2.08
N GLN A 59 -0.05 -1.16 2.67
CA GLN A 59 0.87 -0.41 3.50
C GLN A 59 2.19 -0.23 2.76
N THR A 60 2.63 1.00 2.66
CA THR A 60 3.91 1.44 2.14
C THR A 60 4.72 2.09 3.26
N ARG A 61 5.97 2.47 2.98
CA ARG A 61 6.82 3.19 3.93
C ARG A 61 7.10 4.60 3.43
N THR A 62 6.87 5.60 4.30
CA THR A 62 7.20 6.99 3.98
C THR A 62 8.72 7.24 3.98
N LEU A 63 9.16 8.42 3.53
CA LEU A 63 10.56 8.83 3.62
C LEU A 63 11.10 8.79 5.06
N TYR A 64 10.23 9.07 6.04
CA TYR A 64 10.58 9.05 7.47
C TYR A 64 10.41 7.67 8.12
N LEU A 65 10.31 6.61 7.32
CA LEU A 65 10.12 5.23 7.74
C LEU A 65 8.77 4.95 8.44
N ILE A 66 7.91 5.94 8.57
CA ILE A 66 6.58 5.79 9.15
C ILE A 66 5.72 4.98 8.17
N PRO A 67 5.03 3.91 8.61
CA PRO A 67 4.08 3.20 7.80
C PRO A 67 2.96 4.12 7.32
N HIS A 68 2.53 3.95 6.08
CA HIS A 68 1.42 4.68 5.48
C HIS A 68 0.54 3.67 4.77
N SER A 69 -0.66 3.49 5.27
CA SER A 69 -1.62 2.52 4.74
C SER A 69 -2.83 3.19 4.13
N ILE A 70 -3.38 2.56 3.11
CA ILE A 70 -4.52 3.04 2.34
C ILE A 70 -5.43 1.89 1.94
N THR A 71 -6.68 2.21 1.64
CA THR A 71 -7.60 1.30 0.97
C THR A 71 -7.42 1.44 -0.54
N VAL A 72 -7.24 0.31 -1.22
CA VAL A 72 -7.09 0.23 -2.67
C VAL A 72 -7.99 -0.85 -3.25
N VAL A 73 -8.15 -0.86 -4.56
CA VAL A 73 -8.83 -1.94 -5.28
C VAL A 73 -7.77 -2.80 -5.95
N GLY A 74 -7.83 -4.10 -5.73
CA GLY A 74 -6.95 -5.07 -6.36
C GLY A 74 -7.73 -6.15 -7.10
N TRP A 75 -7.07 -6.83 -8.01
CA TRP A 75 -7.57 -7.98 -8.76
C TRP A 75 -6.43 -8.89 -9.17
N ILE A 76 -6.74 -10.13 -9.49
CA ILE A 76 -5.78 -11.12 -9.98
C ILE A 76 -5.98 -11.33 -11.49
N ARG A 77 -4.86 -11.32 -12.22
CA ARG A 77 -4.78 -11.69 -13.64
C ARG A 77 -3.50 -12.45 -13.89
N ASN A 78 -3.59 -13.55 -14.64
CA ASN A 78 -2.44 -14.36 -15.03
C ASN A 78 -1.50 -14.71 -13.85
N GLY A 79 -2.07 -14.97 -12.67
CA GLY A 79 -1.31 -15.27 -11.45
C GLY A 79 -0.65 -14.06 -10.76
N GLY A 80 -0.79 -12.85 -11.30
CA GLY A 80 -0.30 -11.61 -10.69
C GLY A 80 -1.39 -10.86 -9.92
N LEU A 81 -1.04 -10.30 -8.77
CA LEU A 81 -1.91 -9.38 -8.03
C LEU A 81 -1.65 -7.95 -8.50
N TYR A 82 -2.68 -7.31 -9.01
CA TYR A 82 -2.64 -5.93 -9.48
C TYR A 82 -3.42 -5.02 -8.53
N VAL A 83 -2.94 -3.78 -8.40
CA VAL A 83 -3.57 -2.76 -7.56
C VAL A 83 -3.82 -1.51 -8.40
N GLY A 84 -5.07 -1.08 -8.43
CA GLY A 84 -5.47 0.11 -9.18
C GLY A 84 -5.15 1.40 -8.43
N CYS A 85 -4.72 2.40 -9.18
CA CYS A 85 -4.49 3.75 -8.71
C CYS A 85 -5.12 4.76 -9.67
N ARG A 86 -6.03 5.59 -9.16
CA ARG A 86 -6.59 6.71 -9.92
C ARG A 86 -5.85 8.00 -9.54
N HIS A 87 -5.45 8.82 -10.52
CA HIS A 87 -4.69 10.05 -10.32
C HIS A 87 -3.38 9.83 -9.55
N CYS A 88 -2.60 8.85 -9.96
CA CYS A 88 -1.40 8.39 -9.24
C CYS A 88 -0.37 9.50 -9.02
N ALA A 89 -0.23 10.42 -9.95
CA ALA A 89 0.71 11.54 -9.83
C ALA A 89 0.46 12.40 -8.58
N THR A 90 -0.78 12.44 -8.08
CA THR A 90 -1.18 13.22 -6.89
C THR A 90 -1.12 12.42 -5.59
N LYS A 91 -0.89 11.11 -5.65
CA LYS A 91 -0.89 10.23 -4.48
C LYS A 91 0.52 10.07 -3.89
N TYR A 92 0.57 9.84 -2.58
CA TYR A 92 1.84 9.62 -1.88
C TYR A 92 2.33 8.18 -1.98
N TRP A 93 1.42 7.21 -1.94
CA TRP A 93 1.80 5.80 -1.92
C TRP A 93 2.56 5.30 -3.16
N PRO A 94 2.26 5.74 -4.41
CA PRO A 94 3.08 5.34 -5.55
C PRO A 94 4.52 5.85 -5.44
N LYS A 95 4.70 7.09 -4.95
CA LYS A 95 6.03 7.66 -4.68
C LYS A 95 6.78 6.91 -3.60
N ASN A 96 6.05 6.38 -2.60
CA ASN A 96 6.64 5.52 -1.58
C ASN A 96 7.13 4.20 -2.19
N VAL A 97 6.32 3.57 -3.06
CA VAL A 97 6.69 2.33 -3.77
C VAL A 97 7.88 2.53 -4.70
N GLU A 98 7.95 3.64 -5.43
CA GLU A 98 9.09 3.96 -6.28
C GLU A 98 10.41 4.06 -5.49
N ARG A 99 10.36 4.49 -4.22
CA ARG A 99 11.52 4.61 -3.35
C ARG A 99 11.85 3.33 -2.59
N ASP A 100 10.83 2.62 -2.09
CA ASP A 100 10.93 1.35 -1.37
C ASP A 100 9.74 0.50 -1.79
N ASN A 101 10.01 -0.48 -2.63
CA ASN A 101 8.98 -1.34 -3.22
C ASN A 101 8.49 -2.45 -2.29
N SER A 102 9.04 -2.54 -1.08
CA SER A 102 8.56 -3.46 -0.05
C SER A 102 7.23 -2.97 0.51
N VAL A 103 6.19 -3.76 0.33
CA VAL A 103 4.84 -3.43 0.79
C VAL A 103 4.27 -4.54 1.65
N ILE A 104 3.29 -4.18 2.47
CA ILE A 104 2.43 -5.13 3.17
C ILE A 104 1.03 -4.94 2.64
N ILE A 105 0.39 -6.03 2.26
CA ILE A 105 -1.03 -6.04 1.90
C ILE A 105 -1.81 -6.80 2.96
N ARG A 106 -3.04 -6.35 3.23
CA ARG A 106 -3.99 -7.09 4.06
C ARG A 106 -5.16 -7.51 3.21
N ILE A 107 -5.42 -8.81 3.21
CA ILE A 107 -6.47 -9.48 2.47
C ILE A 107 -7.18 -10.42 3.44
N ASP A 108 -8.49 -10.32 3.56
CA ASP A 108 -9.33 -11.15 4.43
C ASP A 108 -8.85 -11.23 5.89
N GLY A 109 -8.21 -10.15 6.37
CA GLY A 109 -7.71 -10.03 7.75
C GLY A 109 -6.23 -10.42 7.94
N GLU A 110 -5.63 -11.12 7.00
CA GLU A 110 -4.24 -11.57 7.06
C GLU A 110 -3.28 -10.64 6.32
N LEU A 111 -2.05 -10.54 6.82
CA LEU A 111 -0.98 -9.71 6.26
C LEU A 111 -0.04 -10.54 5.39
N TYR A 112 0.30 -9.99 4.23
CA TYR A 112 1.23 -10.59 3.26
C TYR A 112 2.32 -9.58 2.90
N ARG A 113 3.60 -10.02 2.92
CA ARG A 113 4.73 -9.23 2.42
C ARG A 113 4.83 -9.39 0.92
N ARG A 114 4.97 -8.28 0.21
CA ARG A 114 5.08 -8.27 -1.26
C ARG A 114 6.09 -7.24 -1.74
N LEU A 115 6.52 -7.40 -2.97
CA LEU A 115 7.21 -6.36 -3.72
C LEU A 115 6.25 -5.80 -4.75
N ALA A 116 6.08 -4.48 -4.74
CA ALA A 116 5.23 -3.78 -5.68
C ALA A 116 6.08 -3.09 -6.75
N PHE A 117 5.62 -3.16 -8.00
CA PHE A 117 6.28 -2.53 -9.13
C PHE A 117 5.27 -1.72 -9.92
N LYS A 118 5.71 -0.58 -10.42
CA LYS A 118 4.92 0.20 -11.37
C LYS A 118 4.97 -0.50 -12.72
N LEU A 119 3.80 -0.74 -13.29
CA LEU A 119 3.69 -1.33 -14.62
C LEU A 119 4.06 -0.33 -15.71
N SER A 120 4.72 -0.80 -16.77
CA SER A 120 4.81 -0.12 -18.05
C SER A 120 3.44 -0.02 -18.72
N ASP A 121 3.32 0.79 -19.75
CA ASP A 121 2.07 0.92 -20.49
C ASP A 121 1.67 -0.38 -21.18
N GLU A 122 2.62 -1.17 -21.64
CA GLU A 122 2.39 -2.49 -22.23
C GLU A 122 1.84 -3.48 -21.18
N GLU A 123 2.49 -3.56 -20.03
CA GLU A 123 2.03 -4.43 -18.92
C GLU A 123 0.65 -3.99 -18.40
N ARG A 124 0.35 -2.69 -18.42
CA ARG A 124 -0.98 -2.18 -18.04
C ARG A 124 -2.06 -2.63 -19.01
N ARG A 125 -1.79 -2.65 -20.33
CA ARG A 125 -2.73 -3.17 -21.32
C ARG A 125 -3.05 -4.63 -21.05
N VAL A 126 -2.03 -5.44 -20.82
CA VAL A 126 -2.20 -6.85 -20.47
C VAL A 126 -2.99 -7.03 -19.16
N ALA A 127 -2.66 -6.25 -18.12
CA ALA A 127 -3.33 -6.33 -16.82
C ALA A 127 -4.81 -5.88 -16.88
N LEU A 128 -5.16 -4.99 -17.80
CA LEU A 128 -6.52 -4.48 -17.98
C LEU A 128 -7.27 -5.16 -19.13
N GLU A 129 -6.62 -6.08 -19.86
CA GLU A 129 -7.17 -6.76 -21.05
C GLU A 129 -7.64 -5.76 -22.12
N LEU A 130 -6.85 -4.73 -22.36
CA LEU A 130 -7.13 -3.71 -23.36
C LEU A 130 -6.50 -4.08 -24.70
N ASP A 131 -7.23 -3.81 -25.79
CA ASP A 131 -6.67 -3.89 -27.13
C ASP A 131 -5.66 -2.76 -27.39
N ASP A 132 -4.73 -2.96 -28.34
CA ASP A 132 -3.67 -1.99 -28.67
C ASP A 132 -4.22 -0.62 -29.10
N ALA A 133 -5.41 -0.60 -29.69
CA ALA A 133 -6.08 0.63 -30.14
C ALA A 133 -6.85 1.36 -29.03
N GLU A 134 -7.06 0.72 -27.89
CA GLU A 134 -7.85 1.28 -26.80
C GLU A 134 -7.00 2.25 -25.95
N PRO A 135 -7.49 3.46 -25.64
CA PRO A 135 -6.73 4.40 -24.81
C PRO A 135 -6.56 3.84 -23.39
N LEU A 136 -5.36 3.97 -22.84
CA LEU A 136 -5.11 3.61 -21.44
C LEU A 136 -5.95 4.51 -20.54
N PRO A 137 -6.79 3.94 -19.66
CA PRO A 137 -7.53 4.74 -18.69
C PRO A 137 -6.56 5.42 -17.71
N ASP A 138 -6.97 6.58 -17.17
CA ASP A 138 -6.23 7.29 -16.12
C ASP A 138 -6.32 6.53 -14.76
N VAL A 139 -6.03 5.24 -14.82
CA VAL A 139 -5.90 4.33 -13.68
C VAL A 139 -4.60 3.56 -13.88
N ALA A 140 -3.65 3.86 -13.07
CA ALA A 140 -2.39 3.13 -13.03
C ALA A 140 -2.32 2.31 -11.76
#